data_369e0b274f03ef0e41cdfd6abc503c0a
#
_entry.id   369e0b274f03ef0e41cdfd6abc503c0a
#
_cell.length_a   1.000
_cell.length_b   1.000
_cell.length_c   1.000
_cell.angle_alpha   90.00
_cell.angle_beta   90.00
_cell.angle_gamma   90.00
#
_symmetry.space_group_name_H-M   'P 1'
#
loop_
_entity.id
_entity.type
_entity.pdbx_description
1 polymer ?
#
loop_
_entity_poly.entity_id
_entity_poly.type
_entity_poly.pdbx_seq_one_letter_code
_entity_poly.pdbx_strand_id
1 'polypeptide(L)'
;MPQKYVILRSICKVMNILYQLNDDDCFFPPADRASEEGLLAFGGDLSPQRLIVAYANGIFPWYSENEPLLWWSLDPRLIMRPGEMRVSKSLRRTLKHEKFEVRIDTNFREVMLHCAETPRKDQDGTWIQDEMVDAYCELHELGIAHSFESYQDGELVGGLYGIAIGKVFFGESMFHTVTDASKVAFWHLHQFLQAHDFKLIDCQQETEHLMSLGAYAIPRKDFLDELKVLTKEASWVGKWGTDDCEELYLNIQQPEKLQFRAYNMDEDVALSND
;
A
#
# COMPACT_ATOMS: atom_id res chain seq x y z
N MET A 1 31.47 0.02 18.91
CA MET A 1 30.11 0.27 19.42
C MET A 1 29.18 0.27 18.22
N PRO A 2 28.13 -0.54 18.16
CA PRO A 2 27.34 -0.67 16.95
C PRO A 2 26.50 0.60 16.71
N GLN A 3 26.46 1.01 15.47
CA GLN A 3 25.75 2.16 14.90
C GLN A 3 24.26 2.24 15.30
N LYS A 4 23.67 1.11 15.70
CA LYS A 4 22.29 0.97 16.23
C LYS A 4 21.97 1.88 17.42
N TYR A 5 22.93 2.07 18.33
CA TYR A 5 22.74 2.97 19.50
C TYR A 5 22.80 4.45 19.14
N VAL A 6 23.37 4.80 18.00
CA VAL A 6 23.49 6.19 17.56
C VAL A 6 22.18 6.67 16.96
N ILE A 7 21.46 5.83 16.20
CA ILE A 7 20.16 6.18 15.62
C ILE A 7 19.11 6.37 16.72
N LEU A 8 18.99 5.42 17.64
CA LEU A 8 18.07 5.56 18.79
C LEU A 8 18.43 6.74 19.70
N ARG A 9 19.70 7.07 19.91
CA ARG A 9 20.11 8.25 20.66
C ARG A 9 19.90 9.58 19.93
N SER A 10 19.92 9.60 18.60
CA SER A 10 19.62 10.79 17.82
C SER A 10 18.11 11.09 17.83
N ILE A 11 17.27 10.07 17.80
CA ILE A 11 15.81 10.16 17.89
C ILE A 11 15.35 10.61 19.28
N CYS A 12 16.05 10.19 20.36
CA CYS A 12 15.72 10.59 21.74
C CYS A 12 16.12 12.02 22.13
N LYS A 13 16.68 12.82 21.24
CA LYS A 13 17.20 14.16 21.62
C LYS A 13 16.18 15.29 21.55
N VAL A 14 15.01 15.04 20.96
CA VAL A 14 13.83 15.92 21.07
C VAL A 14 12.80 15.10 21.84
N MET A 15 12.08 15.70 22.81
CA MET A 15 11.10 15.00 23.67
C MET A 15 9.89 14.47 22.89
N ASN A 16 10.12 13.62 21.91
CA ASN A 16 9.09 12.88 21.20
C ASN A 16 8.89 11.55 21.93
N ILE A 17 7.69 11.33 22.41
CA ILE A 17 7.29 10.07 23.05
C ILE A 17 7.18 9.02 21.94
N LEU A 18 8.11 8.08 21.88
CA LEU A 18 7.99 6.90 21.03
C LEU A 18 7.16 5.85 21.77
N TYR A 19 6.05 5.46 21.20
CA TYR A 19 5.13 4.51 21.82
C TYR A 19 5.56 3.07 21.53
N GLN A 20 5.56 2.24 22.58
CA GLN A 20 5.70 0.79 22.42
C GLN A 20 4.31 0.16 22.31
N LEU A 21 4.06 -0.58 21.24
CA LEU A 21 2.84 -1.35 21.04
C LEU A 21 3.01 -2.73 21.70
N ASN A 22 1.92 -3.25 22.23
CA ASN A 22 1.85 -4.64 22.71
C ASN A 22 1.24 -5.54 21.61
N ASP A 23 1.24 -6.85 21.85
CA ASP A 23 0.68 -7.84 20.92
C ASP A 23 -0.78 -8.20 21.28
N ASP A 24 -1.30 -7.70 22.41
CA ASP A 24 -2.61 -8.09 22.96
C ASP A 24 -3.79 -7.31 22.34
N ASP A 25 -3.53 -6.15 21.75
CA ASP A 25 -4.55 -5.31 21.12
C ASP A 25 -4.03 -4.58 19.88
N CYS A 26 -4.92 -4.05 19.06
CA CYS A 26 -4.58 -3.28 17.86
C CYS A 26 -4.58 -1.76 18.10
N PHE A 27 -4.35 -1.31 19.35
CA PHE A 27 -4.34 0.11 19.67
C PHE A 27 -3.15 0.82 19.05
N PHE A 28 -3.41 2.01 18.50
CA PHE A 28 -2.38 2.96 18.08
C PHE A 28 -2.57 4.30 18.79
N PRO A 29 -1.47 4.99 19.16
CA PRO A 29 -1.56 6.41 19.55
C PRO A 29 -2.08 7.22 18.35
N PRO A 30 -2.68 8.40 18.59
CA PRO A 30 -3.11 9.29 17.53
C PRO A 30 -1.95 9.62 16.57
N ALA A 31 -2.19 9.51 15.26
CA ALA A 31 -1.17 9.70 14.23
C ALA A 31 -0.53 11.11 14.22
N ASP A 32 -1.25 12.12 14.71
CA ASP A 32 -0.76 13.49 14.87
C ASP A 32 0.32 13.63 15.96
N ARG A 33 0.55 12.58 16.76
CA ARG A 33 1.64 12.51 17.77
C ARG A 33 2.94 11.94 17.22
N ALA A 34 3.00 11.56 15.94
CA ALA A 34 4.24 11.15 15.32
C ALA A 34 5.29 12.28 15.36
N SER A 35 6.56 11.92 15.42
CA SER A 35 7.69 12.85 15.39
C SER A 35 7.68 13.77 14.16
N GLU A 36 8.59 14.73 14.10
CA GLU A 36 8.77 15.58 12.91
C GLU A 36 9.15 14.74 11.70
N GLU A 37 9.91 13.66 11.88
CA GLU A 37 10.26 12.70 10.83
C GLU A 37 9.13 11.72 10.51
N GLY A 38 8.05 11.71 11.29
CA GLY A 38 6.88 10.86 11.11
C GLY A 38 6.89 9.55 11.91
N LEU A 39 7.91 9.23 12.71
CA LEU A 39 7.94 8.02 13.54
C LEU A 39 6.95 8.15 14.71
N LEU A 40 6.08 7.14 14.86
CA LEU A 40 5.02 7.14 15.85
C LEU A 40 5.21 6.08 16.95
N ALA A 41 5.47 4.83 16.53
CA ALA A 41 5.50 3.70 17.46
C ALA A 41 6.45 2.60 16.99
N PHE A 42 6.71 1.62 17.86
CA PHE A 42 7.45 0.40 17.55
C PHE A 42 6.82 -0.82 18.24
N GLY A 43 7.11 -2.02 17.71
CA GLY A 43 6.57 -3.28 18.23
C GLY A 43 5.17 -3.60 17.70
N GLY A 44 4.45 -4.46 18.40
CA GLY A 44 3.23 -5.08 17.90
C GLY A 44 3.52 -6.13 16.82
N ASP A 45 2.53 -6.45 16.01
CA ASP A 45 2.56 -7.49 14.99
C ASP A 45 2.07 -6.96 13.62
N LEU A 46 2.09 -7.81 12.59
CA LEU A 46 1.55 -7.53 11.26
C LEU A 46 0.22 -8.24 10.99
N SER A 47 -0.55 -8.53 12.03
CA SER A 47 -1.88 -9.16 11.86
C SER A 47 -2.78 -8.30 10.95
N PRO A 48 -3.68 -8.93 10.16
CA PRO A 48 -4.62 -8.20 9.30
C PRO A 48 -5.41 -7.12 10.05
N GLN A 49 -5.85 -7.43 11.27
CA GLN A 49 -6.60 -6.49 12.10
C GLN A 49 -5.78 -5.25 12.44
N ARG A 50 -4.52 -5.43 12.85
CA ARG A 50 -3.62 -4.32 13.19
C ARG A 50 -3.27 -3.49 11.94
N LEU A 51 -2.98 -4.13 10.81
CA LEU A 51 -2.71 -3.44 9.56
C LEU A 51 -3.91 -2.59 9.12
N ILE A 52 -5.12 -3.14 9.13
CA ILE A 52 -6.34 -2.40 8.77
C ILE A 52 -6.53 -1.19 9.69
N VAL A 53 -6.36 -1.36 11.01
CA VAL A 53 -6.46 -0.26 11.97
C VAL A 53 -5.38 0.80 11.72
N ALA A 54 -4.15 0.39 11.46
CA ALA A 54 -3.05 1.30 11.16
C ALA A 54 -3.37 2.16 9.93
N TYR A 55 -3.64 1.53 8.79
CA TYR A 55 -3.92 2.24 7.53
C TYR A 55 -5.15 3.15 7.64
N ALA A 56 -6.21 2.69 8.26
CA ALA A 56 -7.41 3.49 8.47
C ALA A 56 -7.19 4.72 9.37
N ASN A 57 -6.11 4.75 10.14
CA ASN A 57 -5.68 5.88 10.96
C ASN A 57 -4.48 6.65 10.37
N GLY A 58 -4.10 6.39 9.12
CA GLY A 58 -3.00 7.09 8.43
C GLY A 58 -1.61 6.66 8.88
N ILE A 59 -1.51 5.47 9.47
CA ILE A 59 -0.29 4.86 10.00
C ILE A 59 0.08 3.68 9.10
N PHE A 60 1.37 3.48 8.86
CA PHE A 60 1.87 2.37 8.05
C PHE A 60 3.18 1.82 8.60
N PRO A 61 3.47 0.51 8.41
CA PRO A 61 4.73 -0.09 8.81
C PRO A 61 5.84 0.23 7.81
N TRP A 62 7.02 0.61 8.32
CA TRP A 62 8.21 0.76 7.49
C TRP A 62 9.46 0.59 8.37
N TYR A 63 10.24 -0.45 8.11
CA TYR A 63 11.41 -0.81 8.88
C TYR A 63 12.39 -1.63 8.02
N SER A 64 13.65 -1.66 8.39
CA SER A 64 14.69 -2.40 7.68
C SER A 64 15.00 -3.72 8.39
N GLU A 65 15.69 -4.62 7.70
CA GLU A 65 16.24 -5.84 8.30
C GLU A 65 17.00 -5.52 9.58
N ASN A 66 16.73 -6.27 10.65
CA ASN A 66 17.31 -6.06 11.97
C ASN A 66 16.83 -4.81 12.76
N GLU A 67 15.86 -4.08 12.31
CA GLU A 67 15.12 -3.09 13.09
C GLU A 67 13.87 -3.73 13.72
N PRO A 68 13.38 -3.21 14.85
CA PRO A 68 12.06 -3.58 15.30
C PRO A 68 11.00 -3.10 14.29
N LEU A 69 9.82 -3.71 14.29
CA LEU A 69 8.69 -3.22 13.54
C LEU A 69 8.39 -1.75 13.94
N LEU A 70 8.47 -0.84 12.99
CA LEU A 70 8.29 0.61 13.17
C LEU A 70 7.05 1.07 12.44
N TRP A 71 6.30 2.01 13.07
CA TRP A 71 5.05 2.56 12.56
C TRP A 71 5.17 4.06 12.36
N TRP A 72 4.73 4.53 11.18
CA TRP A 72 4.96 5.88 10.72
C TRP A 72 3.67 6.59 10.32
N SER A 73 3.66 7.92 10.49
CA SER A 73 2.67 8.83 9.90
C SER A 73 3.39 10.10 9.49
N LEU A 74 3.67 10.23 8.20
CA LEU A 74 4.50 11.31 7.66
C LEU A 74 3.75 12.65 7.57
N ASP A 75 4.51 13.74 7.68
CA ASP A 75 4.05 15.11 7.45
C ASP A 75 5.14 15.87 6.64
N PRO A 76 4.86 16.32 5.41
CA PRO A 76 3.59 16.19 4.70
C PRO A 76 3.30 14.77 4.21
N ARG A 77 2.04 14.53 3.82
CA ARG A 77 1.60 13.27 3.22
C ARG A 77 1.45 13.41 1.71
N LEU A 78 2.06 12.54 0.93
CA LEU A 78 1.91 12.52 -0.52
C LEU A 78 0.64 11.78 -0.92
N ILE A 79 -0.19 12.41 -1.74
CA ILE A 79 -1.46 11.85 -2.21
C ILE A 79 -1.65 12.04 -3.72
N MET A 80 -2.61 11.28 -4.27
CA MET A 80 -3.19 11.49 -5.61
C MET A 80 -4.70 11.34 -5.57
N ARG A 81 -5.36 11.88 -6.60
CA ARG A 81 -6.79 11.61 -6.84
C ARG A 81 -6.93 10.58 -7.96
N PRO A 82 -7.85 9.59 -7.81
CA PRO A 82 -8.19 8.70 -8.92
C PRO A 82 -8.53 9.48 -10.18
N GLY A 83 -7.99 9.06 -11.34
CA GLY A 83 -8.20 9.72 -12.63
C GLY A 83 -7.31 10.94 -12.91
N GLU A 84 -6.57 11.48 -11.95
CA GLU A 84 -5.72 12.68 -12.13
C GLU A 84 -4.26 12.38 -12.48
N MET A 85 -3.94 11.14 -12.83
CA MET A 85 -2.59 10.77 -13.23
C MET A 85 -2.12 11.56 -14.46
N ARG A 86 -0.93 12.15 -14.38
CA ARG A 86 -0.28 12.82 -15.51
C ARG A 86 0.28 11.80 -16.49
N VAL A 87 -0.31 11.73 -17.67
CA VAL A 87 0.11 10.82 -18.75
C VAL A 87 0.97 11.56 -19.76
N SER A 88 2.27 11.25 -19.80
CA SER A 88 3.21 11.82 -20.75
C SER A 88 2.87 11.39 -22.20
N LYS A 89 3.43 12.11 -23.20
CA LYS A 89 3.23 11.73 -24.60
C LYS A 89 3.75 10.31 -24.92
N SER A 90 4.87 9.91 -24.30
CA SER A 90 5.43 8.55 -24.45
C SER A 90 4.51 7.51 -23.85
N LEU A 91 4.08 7.70 -22.60
CA LEU A 91 3.17 6.76 -21.93
C LEU A 91 1.84 6.63 -22.66
N ARG A 92 1.27 7.74 -23.17
CA ARG A 92 0.05 7.71 -24.00
C ARG A 92 0.23 6.87 -25.25
N ARG A 93 1.41 6.90 -25.85
CA ARG A 93 1.73 6.06 -27.01
C ARG A 93 1.82 4.58 -26.61
N THR A 94 2.46 4.27 -25.46
CA THR A 94 2.55 2.92 -24.91
C THR A 94 1.16 2.34 -24.65
N LEU A 95 0.28 3.11 -23.98
CA LEU A 95 -1.12 2.73 -23.71
C LEU A 95 -1.92 2.48 -25.01
N LYS A 96 -1.77 3.38 -25.99
CA LYS A 96 -2.50 3.26 -27.27
C LYS A 96 -2.08 2.02 -28.10
N HIS A 97 -0.85 1.57 -27.95
CA HIS A 97 -0.34 0.38 -28.67
C HIS A 97 -0.59 -0.92 -27.92
N GLU A 98 -1.29 -0.88 -26.75
CA GLU A 98 -1.61 -2.06 -25.95
C GLU A 98 -0.40 -2.98 -25.75
N LYS A 99 0.75 -2.36 -25.45
CA LYS A 99 2.03 -3.05 -25.35
C LYS A 99 2.06 -4.13 -24.27
N PHE A 100 1.24 -3.95 -23.24
CA PHE A 100 1.16 -4.82 -22.07
C PHE A 100 -0.27 -5.33 -21.90
N GLU A 101 -0.42 -6.61 -21.57
CA GLU A 101 -1.63 -7.15 -20.97
C GLU A 101 -1.66 -6.75 -19.49
N VAL A 102 -2.79 -6.23 -19.01
CA VAL A 102 -2.93 -5.87 -17.60
C VAL A 102 -3.91 -6.83 -16.94
N ARG A 103 -3.48 -7.43 -15.85
CA ARG A 103 -4.28 -8.29 -14.97
C ARG A 103 -4.41 -7.66 -13.60
N ILE A 104 -5.43 -8.08 -12.86
CA ILE A 104 -5.73 -7.60 -11.51
C ILE A 104 -5.86 -8.81 -10.60
N ASP A 105 -5.16 -8.80 -9.46
CA ASP A 105 -5.23 -9.84 -8.43
C ASP A 105 -4.93 -11.27 -8.92
N THR A 106 -4.06 -11.41 -9.94
CA THR A 106 -3.73 -12.73 -10.48
C THR A 106 -2.42 -13.30 -9.98
N ASN A 107 -1.51 -12.44 -9.49
CA ASN A 107 -0.20 -12.88 -9.02
C ASN A 107 0.38 -11.94 -7.94
N PHE A 108 -0.40 -11.70 -6.90
CA PHE A 108 -0.10 -10.72 -5.84
C PHE A 108 1.26 -10.95 -5.17
N ARG A 109 1.53 -12.22 -4.76
CA ARG A 109 2.80 -12.57 -4.08
C ARG A 109 4.01 -12.27 -4.95
N GLU A 110 3.96 -12.60 -6.24
CA GLU A 110 5.06 -12.36 -7.17
C GLU A 110 5.30 -10.86 -7.39
N VAL A 111 4.23 -10.06 -7.44
CA VAL A 111 4.35 -8.59 -7.48
C VAL A 111 5.10 -8.09 -6.26
N MET A 112 4.80 -8.58 -5.05
CA MET A 112 5.51 -8.18 -3.83
C MET A 112 6.98 -8.58 -3.86
N LEU A 113 7.30 -9.82 -4.29
CA LEU A 113 8.67 -10.31 -4.39
C LEU A 113 9.50 -9.46 -5.38
N HIS A 114 8.98 -9.14 -6.54
CA HIS A 114 9.63 -8.22 -7.48
C HIS A 114 9.80 -6.81 -6.92
N CYS A 115 8.84 -6.32 -6.14
CA CYS A 115 8.98 -5.04 -5.44
C CYS A 115 10.10 -5.09 -4.39
N ALA A 116 10.25 -6.21 -3.67
CA ALA A 116 11.31 -6.43 -2.69
C ALA A 116 12.71 -6.47 -3.33
N GLU A 117 12.83 -7.07 -4.51
CA GLU A 117 14.08 -7.19 -5.26
C GLU A 117 14.49 -5.91 -6.01
N THR A 118 13.55 -4.94 -6.17
CA THR A 118 13.81 -3.72 -6.94
C THR A 118 14.83 -2.83 -6.24
N PRO A 119 16.02 -2.58 -6.84
CA PRO A 119 17.02 -1.69 -6.26
C PRO A 119 16.48 -0.27 -6.13
N ARG A 120 16.66 0.34 -4.96
CA ARG A 120 16.25 1.71 -4.69
C ARG A 120 17.49 2.59 -4.50
N LYS A 121 17.45 3.79 -5.10
CA LYS A 121 18.46 4.82 -4.85
C LYS A 121 18.42 5.16 -3.37
N ASP A 122 19.56 5.13 -2.70
CA ASP A 122 19.71 5.54 -1.30
C ASP A 122 19.20 4.53 -0.24
N GLN A 123 18.92 3.26 -0.60
CA GLN A 123 18.64 2.20 0.35
C GLN A 123 19.57 0.99 0.15
N ASP A 124 20.26 0.59 1.20
CA ASP A 124 20.97 -0.69 1.26
C ASP A 124 19.97 -1.78 1.68
N GLY A 125 19.55 -2.65 0.74
CA GLY A 125 18.57 -3.72 0.98
C GLY A 125 17.12 -3.31 0.67
N THR A 126 16.18 -4.14 1.12
CA THR A 126 14.74 -3.91 0.99
C THR A 126 14.08 -3.73 2.35
N TRP A 127 13.03 -2.91 2.41
CA TRP A 127 12.14 -2.82 3.59
C TRP A 127 11.00 -3.85 3.53
N ILE A 128 10.79 -4.52 2.38
CA ILE A 128 9.79 -5.58 2.24
C ILE A 128 10.44 -6.89 2.68
N GLN A 129 10.21 -7.26 3.94
CA GLN A 129 10.72 -8.48 4.55
C GLN A 129 9.74 -9.64 4.30
N ASP A 130 10.20 -10.89 4.45
CA ASP A 130 9.37 -12.07 4.21
C ASP A 130 8.09 -12.06 5.05
N GLU A 131 8.16 -11.62 6.31
CA GLU A 131 6.99 -11.49 7.20
C GLU A 131 5.98 -10.45 6.69
N MET A 132 6.44 -9.38 6.02
CA MET A 132 5.55 -8.43 5.35
C MET A 132 4.88 -9.08 4.13
N VAL A 133 5.63 -9.83 3.33
CA VAL A 133 5.07 -10.55 2.19
C VAL A 133 3.94 -11.46 2.64
N ASP A 134 4.17 -12.27 3.70
CA ASP A 134 3.16 -13.18 4.23
C ASP A 134 1.94 -12.42 4.77
N ALA A 135 2.13 -11.35 5.56
CA ALA A 135 1.04 -10.56 6.12
C ALA A 135 0.17 -9.87 5.05
N TYR A 136 0.80 -9.35 3.99
CA TYR A 136 0.05 -8.71 2.91
C TYR A 136 -0.62 -9.73 1.97
N CYS A 137 -0.04 -10.93 1.82
CA CYS A 137 -0.72 -12.03 1.15
C CYS A 137 -1.97 -12.46 1.92
N GLU A 138 -1.92 -12.50 3.27
CA GLU A 138 -3.10 -12.74 4.08
C GLU A 138 -4.17 -11.67 3.88
N LEU A 139 -3.79 -10.38 3.84
CA LEU A 139 -4.74 -9.30 3.50
C LEU A 139 -5.31 -9.45 2.08
N HIS A 140 -4.53 -9.97 1.14
CA HIS A 140 -5.00 -10.26 -0.22
C HIS A 140 -6.04 -11.38 -0.23
N GLU A 141 -5.80 -12.49 0.47
CA GLU A 141 -6.76 -13.58 0.65
C GLU A 141 -8.06 -13.14 1.31
N LEU A 142 -7.99 -12.08 2.14
CA LEU A 142 -9.16 -11.43 2.75
C LEU A 142 -9.82 -10.39 1.82
N GLY A 143 -9.32 -10.20 0.61
CA GLY A 143 -9.86 -9.25 -0.36
C GLY A 143 -9.65 -7.78 -0.01
N ILE A 144 -8.61 -7.46 0.76
CA ILE A 144 -8.27 -6.10 1.24
C ILE A 144 -7.03 -5.56 0.55
N ALA A 145 -6.06 -6.40 0.22
CA ALA A 145 -4.88 -6.01 -0.53
C ALA A 145 -5.00 -6.47 -1.99
N HIS A 146 -4.53 -5.62 -2.92
CA HIS A 146 -4.75 -5.80 -4.35
C HIS A 146 -3.50 -5.48 -5.15
N SER A 147 -3.36 -6.14 -6.30
CA SER A 147 -2.29 -5.90 -7.26
C SER A 147 -2.80 -5.58 -8.65
N PHE A 148 -2.01 -4.81 -9.38
CA PHE A 148 -2.16 -4.57 -10.82
C PHE A 148 -0.87 -5.00 -11.50
N GLU A 149 -0.98 -5.92 -12.44
CA GLU A 149 0.15 -6.57 -13.09
C GLU A 149 0.20 -6.21 -14.57
N SER A 150 1.41 -5.92 -15.07
CA SER A 150 1.66 -5.71 -16.50
C SER A 150 2.47 -6.88 -17.06
N TYR A 151 1.90 -7.57 -18.00
CA TYR A 151 2.53 -8.72 -18.69
C TYR A 151 2.96 -8.33 -20.11
N GLN A 152 4.08 -8.86 -20.55
CA GLN A 152 4.53 -8.81 -21.93
C GLN A 152 5.02 -10.19 -22.34
N ASP A 153 4.49 -10.74 -23.44
CA ASP A 153 4.84 -12.07 -23.95
C ASP A 153 4.65 -13.20 -22.91
N GLY A 154 3.65 -13.04 -22.02
CA GLY A 154 3.34 -13.97 -20.94
C GLY A 154 4.16 -13.80 -19.67
N GLU A 155 5.17 -12.91 -19.66
CA GLU A 155 6.03 -12.65 -18.51
C GLU A 155 5.54 -11.44 -17.72
N LEU A 156 5.58 -11.52 -16.38
CA LEU A 156 5.29 -10.40 -15.48
C LEU A 156 6.46 -9.41 -15.51
N VAL A 157 6.24 -8.23 -16.13
CA VAL A 157 7.31 -7.24 -16.38
C VAL A 157 7.12 -5.93 -15.62
N GLY A 158 6.07 -5.79 -14.86
CA GLY A 158 5.82 -4.64 -14.00
C GLY A 158 4.52 -4.80 -13.24
N GLY A 159 4.38 -4.06 -12.16
CA GLY A 159 3.19 -4.11 -11.34
C GLY A 159 3.29 -3.18 -10.14
N LEU A 160 2.24 -3.17 -9.38
CA LEU A 160 2.13 -2.49 -8.10
C LEU A 160 1.16 -3.24 -7.19
N TYR A 161 1.27 -2.99 -5.89
CA TYR A 161 0.29 -3.47 -4.93
C TYR A 161 -0.05 -2.40 -3.89
N GLY A 162 -1.15 -2.63 -3.19
CA GLY A 162 -1.61 -1.76 -2.10
C GLY A 162 -2.83 -2.32 -1.40
N ILE A 163 -3.36 -1.54 -0.47
CA ILE A 163 -4.49 -1.88 0.40
C ILE A 163 -5.66 -0.96 0.09
N ALA A 164 -6.88 -1.48 0.15
CA ALA A 164 -8.11 -0.72 -0.05
C ALA A 164 -8.99 -0.74 1.20
N ILE A 165 -9.27 0.43 1.78
CA ILE A 165 -10.17 0.57 2.92
C ILE A 165 -11.12 1.75 2.67
N GLY A 166 -12.42 1.50 2.75
CA GLY A 166 -13.43 2.49 2.39
C GLY A 166 -13.25 2.97 0.95
N LYS A 167 -13.09 4.27 0.76
CA LYS A 167 -12.85 4.89 -0.55
C LYS A 167 -11.41 5.38 -0.71
N VAL A 168 -10.46 4.73 -0.03
CA VAL A 168 -9.01 5.03 -0.09
C VAL A 168 -8.23 3.81 -0.54
N PHE A 169 -7.31 4.01 -1.47
CA PHE A 169 -6.29 3.04 -1.85
C PHE A 169 -4.93 3.50 -1.30
N PHE A 170 -4.28 2.67 -0.54
CA PHE A 170 -2.94 2.89 0.01
C PHE A 170 -1.93 2.17 -0.86
N GLY A 171 -1.21 2.92 -1.71
CA GLY A 171 -0.23 2.37 -2.63
C GLY A 171 1.08 2.08 -1.90
N GLU A 172 1.52 0.83 -1.90
CA GLU A 172 2.70 0.39 -1.14
C GLU A 172 3.98 0.46 -1.97
N SER A 173 4.01 -0.26 -3.07
CA SER A 173 5.19 -0.32 -3.91
C SER A 173 4.84 -0.64 -5.35
N MET A 174 5.80 -0.36 -6.25
CA MET A 174 5.72 -0.73 -7.66
C MET A 174 7.10 -1.12 -8.19
N PHE A 175 7.11 -1.99 -9.20
CA PHE A 175 8.31 -2.42 -9.88
C PHE A 175 8.13 -2.43 -11.40
N HIS A 176 9.21 -2.45 -12.14
CA HIS A 176 9.23 -2.71 -13.58
C HIS A 176 10.60 -3.25 -14.03
N THR A 177 10.57 -4.21 -14.94
CA THR A 177 11.74 -4.70 -15.68
C THR A 177 11.74 -4.18 -17.12
N VAL A 178 10.57 -3.75 -17.61
CA VAL A 178 10.39 -3.14 -18.93
C VAL A 178 9.87 -1.72 -18.77
N THR A 179 10.43 -0.79 -19.56
CA THR A 179 10.06 0.64 -19.54
C THR A 179 8.56 0.84 -19.67
N ASP A 180 8.00 1.67 -18.79
CA ASP A 180 6.59 2.04 -18.64
C ASP A 180 5.68 0.96 -18.06
N ALA A 181 6.11 -0.29 -17.82
CA ALA A 181 5.24 -1.36 -17.35
C ALA A 181 4.54 -1.01 -16.01
N SER A 182 5.27 -0.53 -14.99
CA SER A 182 4.64 -0.08 -13.73
C SER A 182 3.71 1.12 -13.91
N LYS A 183 4.02 2.04 -14.84
CA LYS A 183 3.14 3.19 -15.12
C LYS A 183 1.86 2.78 -15.84
N VAL A 184 1.90 1.73 -16.66
CA VAL A 184 0.70 1.16 -17.30
C VAL A 184 -0.17 0.51 -16.23
N ALA A 185 0.38 -0.32 -15.33
CA ALA A 185 -0.34 -0.87 -14.19
C ALA A 185 -0.97 0.25 -13.34
N PHE A 186 -0.21 1.31 -13.04
CA PHE A 186 -0.68 2.45 -12.24
C PHE A 186 -1.79 3.24 -12.94
N TRP A 187 -1.72 3.39 -14.28
CA TRP A 187 -2.80 4.01 -15.05
C TRP A 187 -4.09 3.18 -14.97
N HIS A 188 -4.01 1.85 -15.09
CA HIS A 188 -5.17 0.98 -14.96
C HIS A 188 -5.75 1.00 -13.54
N LEU A 189 -4.91 1.03 -12.50
CA LEU A 189 -5.35 1.27 -11.13
C LEU A 189 -6.18 2.57 -11.03
N HIS A 190 -5.68 3.69 -11.59
CA HIS A 190 -6.41 4.97 -11.57
C HIS A 190 -7.79 4.87 -12.24
N GLN A 191 -7.89 4.16 -13.39
CA GLN A 191 -9.16 3.97 -14.09
C GLN A 191 -10.10 3.10 -13.26
N PHE A 192 -9.61 2.02 -12.67
CA PHE A 192 -10.38 1.15 -11.81
C PHE A 192 -10.91 1.90 -10.58
N LEU A 193 -10.05 2.59 -9.86
CA LEU A 193 -10.42 3.34 -8.68
C LEU A 193 -11.45 4.44 -8.98
N GLN A 194 -11.32 5.11 -10.13
CA GLN A 194 -12.30 6.11 -10.57
C GLN A 194 -13.64 5.48 -10.88
N ALA A 195 -13.67 4.31 -11.54
CA ALA A 195 -14.90 3.60 -11.89
C ALA A 195 -15.66 3.09 -10.65
N HIS A 196 -14.94 2.76 -9.57
CA HIS A 196 -15.50 2.28 -8.29
C HIS A 196 -15.62 3.37 -7.21
N ASP A 197 -15.61 4.65 -7.62
CA ASP A 197 -15.86 5.81 -6.76
C ASP A 197 -14.87 6.00 -5.60
N PHE A 198 -13.65 5.47 -5.72
CA PHE A 198 -12.57 5.80 -4.79
C PHE A 198 -12.24 7.30 -4.87
N LYS A 199 -11.84 7.87 -3.73
CA LYS A 199 -11.63 9.33 -3.61
C LYS A 199 -10.17 9.71 -3.40
N LEU A 200 -9.35 8.79 -2.89
CA LEU A 200 -7.99 9.08 -2.48
C LEU A 200 -7.06 7.91 -2.77
N ILE A 201 -5.86 8.24 -3.27
CA ILE A 201 -4.71 7.35 -3.29
C ILE A 201 -3.69 7.94 -2.34
N ASP A 202 -3.38 7.21 -1.29
CA ASP A 202 -2.29 7.52 -0.36
C ASP A 202 -0.98 6.99 -0.93
N CYS A 203 -0.03 7.85 -1.16
CA CYS A 203 1.30 7.53 -1.68
C CYS A 203 2.38 7.63 -0.59
N GLN A 204 2.00 7.89 0.64
CA GLN A 204 2.81 8.06 1.85
C GLN A 204 3.93 9.10 1.70
N GLN A 205 5.02 8.73 1.03
CA GLN A 205 6.27 9.48 0.97
C GLN A 205 6.43 10.24 -0.34
N GLU A 206 6.98 11.45 -0.25
CA GLU A 206 7.35 12.25 -1.42
C GLU A 206 8.49 11.58 -2.20
N THR A 207 8.23 11.30 -3.48
CA THR A 207 9.22 10.84 -4.44
C THR A 207 9.12 11.64 -5.74
N GLU A 208 10.25 11.93 -6.36
CA GLU A 208 10.27 12.60 -7.68
C GLU A 208 9.43 11.86 -8.72
N HIS A 209 9.46 10.52 -8.65
CA HIS A 209 8.72 9.67 -9.56
C HIS A 209 7.21 9.89 -9.45
N LEU A 210 6.63 9.76 -8.26
CA LEU A 210 5.19 9.94 -8.03
C LEU A 210 4.74 11.39 -8.27
N MET A 211 5.56 12.39 -7.88
CA MET A 211 5.29 13.80 -8.18
C MET A 211 5.27 14.06 -9.69
N SER A 212 6.13 13.40 -10.47
CA SER A 212 6.12 13.48 -11.94
C SER A 212 4.85 12.91 -12.56
N LEU A 213 4.24 11.93 -11.89
CA LEU A 213 2.97 11.30 -12.26
C LEU A 213 1.73 12.08 -11.77
N GLY A 214 1.92 13.14 -11.00
CA GLY A 214 0.83 14.02 -10.58
C GLY A 214 0.52 14.00 -9.09
N ALA A 215 1.24 13.21 -8.28
CA ALA A 215 1.12 13.24 -6.83
C ALA A 215 1.52 14.62 -6.26
N TYR A 216 0.90 15.00 -5.17
CA TYR A 216 1.18 16.25 -4.47
C TYR A 216 1.05 16.06 -2.95
N ALA A 217 1.82 16.85 -2.23
CA ALA A 217 1.86 16.79 -0.78
C ALA A 217 0.77 17.67 -0.14
N ILE A 218 0.18 17.16 0.93
CA ILE A 218 -0.74 17.92 1.80
C ILE A 218 -0.29 17.79 3.25
N PRO A 219 -0.65 18.74 4.13
CA PRO A 219 -0.41 18.58 5.56
C PRO A 219 -1.02 17.29 6.09
N ARG A 220 -0.31 16.57 6.96
CA ARG A 220 -0.82 15.35 7.62
C ARG A 220 -2.20 15.56 8.24
N LYS A 221 -2.42 16.73 8.88
CA LYS A 221 -3.72 17.06 9.48
C LYS A 221 -4.84 16.97 8.46
N ASP A 222 -4.69 17.58 7.30
CA ASP A 222 -5.72 17.62 6.26
C ASP A 222 -5.97 16.21 5.68
N PHE A 223 -4.89 15.43 5.50
CA PHE A 223 -4.96 14.02 5.13
C PHE A 223 -5.76 13.19 6.15
N LEU A 224 -5.47 13.32 7.47
CA LEU A 224 -6.14 12.57 8.52
C LEU A 224 -7.62 12.97 8.67
N ASP A 225 -7.96 14.25 8.49
CA ASP A 225 -9.33 14.74 8.52
C ASP A 225 -10.16 14.12 7.37
N GLU A 226 -9.58 14.03 6.16
CA GLU A 226 -10.22 13.41 5.01
C GLU A 226 -10.30 11.88 5.17
N LEU A 227 -9.21 11.23 5.57
CA LEU A 227 -9.11 9.80 5.79
C LEU A 227 -10.20 9.28 6.74
N LYS A 228 -10.42 9.99 7.84
CA LYS A 228 -11.43 9.67 8.86
C LYS A 228 -12.87 9.60 8.29
N VAL A 229 -13.13 10.30 7.21
CA VAL A 229 -14.44 10.25 6.53
C VAL A 229 -14.45 9.08 5.55
N LEU A 230 -13.44 8.99 4.70
CA LEU A 230 -13.39 8.05 3.59
C LEU A 230 -13.27 6.58 4.02
N THR A 231 -12.58 6.30 5.13
CA THR A 231 -12.44 4.93 5.66
C THR A 231 -13.69 4.39 6.34
N LYS A 232 -14.72 5.23 6.57
CA LYS A 232 -16.02 4.81 7.08
C LYS A 232 -17.01 4.41 5.99
N GLU A 233 -16.71 4.77 4.74
CA GLU A 233 -17.48 4.33 3.59
C GLU A 233 -17.32 2.81 3.40
N ALA A 234 -18.22 2.20 2.64
CA ALA A 234 -18.11 0.79 2.31
C ALA A 234 -16.83 0.52 1.52
N SER A 235 -16.07 -0.47 1.95
CA SER A 235 -14.91 -1.02 1.23
C SER A 235 -15.37 -1.97 0.14
N TRP A 236 -14.69 -1.95 -0.99
CA TRP A 236 -14.88 -2.90 -2.08
C TRP A 236 -13.96 -4.11 -1.83
N VAL A 237 -14.50 -5.17 -1.21
CA VAL A 237 -13.78 -6.33 -0.68
C VAL A 237 -13.99 -7.53 -1.60
N GLY A 238 -12.93 -8.30 -1.87
CA GLY A 238 -12.96 -9.48 -2.72
C GLY A 238 -11.86 -9.46 -3.79
N LYS A 239 -11.87 -10.41 -4.73
CA LYS A 239 -10.90 -10.47 -5.82
C LYS A 239 -11.28 -9.44 -6.90
N TRP A 240 -10.50 -8.39 -7.01
CA TRP A 240 -10.75 -7.35 -8.01
C TRP A 240 -10.57 -7.90 -9.44
N GLY A 241 -11.34 -7.35 -10.37
CA GLY A 241 -11.35 -7.85 -11.75
C GLY A 241 -12.27 -9.04 -11.99
N THR A 242 -12.96 -9.53 -10.96
CA THR A 242 -13.98 -10.59 -11.03
C THR A 242 -15.33 -10.11 -10.47
N ASP A 243 -16.36 -10.94 -10.58
CA ASP A 243 -17.68 -10.67 -9.97
C ASP A 243 -17.72 -11.06 -8.47
N ASP A 244 -16.61 -11.59 -7.91
CA ASP A 244 -16.50 -11.99 -6.50
C ASP A 244 -16.04 -10.84 -5.60
N CYS A 245 -16.77 -9.73 -5.66
CA CYS A 245 -16.54 -8.56 -4.82
C CYS A 245 -17.85 -8.12 -4.17
N GLU A 246 -17.74 -7.59 -2.95
CA GLU A 246 -18.87 -7.05 -2.20
C GLU A 246 -18.52 -5.76 -1.47
N GLU A 247 -19.52 -4.92 -1.22
CA GLU A 247 -19.36 -3.72 -0.39
C GLU A 247 -19.53 -4.06 1.09
N LEU A 248 -18.48 -3.86 1.89
CA LEU A 248 -18.46 -4.13 3.33
C LEU A 248 -18.02 -2.90 4.13
N TYR A 249 -18.75 -2.66 5.24
CA TYR A 249 -18.36 -1.67 6.25
C TYR A 249 -17.42 -2.30 7.28
N LEU A 250 -16.14 -1.95 7.22
CA LEU A 250 -15.14 -2.47 8.16
C LEU A 250 -15.25 -1.77 9.52
N ASN A 251 -15.50 -2.53 10.59
CA ASN A 251 -15.59 -1.97 11.93
C ASN A 251 -14.18 -1.76 12.54
N ILE A 252 -13.50 -0.73 12.10
CA ILE A 252 -12.12 -0.38 12.49
C ILE A 252 -12.00 -0.09 14.00
N GLN A 253 -13.09 0.31 14.67
CA GLN A 253 -13.09 0.60 16.11
C GLN A 253 -13.19 -0.65 16.99
N GLN A 254 -13.52 -1.79 16.40
CA GLN A 254 -13.62 -3.08 17.05
C GLN A 254 -12.95 -4.15 16.17
N PRO A 255 -11.61 -4.05 16.01
CA PRO A 255 -10.87 -4.90 15.07
C PRO A 255 -11.00 -6.39 15.38
N GLU A 256 -11.21 -6.76 16.63
CA GLU A 256 -11.48 -8.13 17.05
C GLU A 256 -12.81 -8.70 16.53
N LYS A 257 -13.68 -7.84 16.00
CA LYS A 257 -14.96 -8.20 15.37
C LYS A 257 -14.92 -8.16 13.85
N LEU A 258 -13.78 -7.80 13.25
CA LEU A 258 -13.62 -7.91 11.81
C LEU A 258 -13.72 -9.38 11.42
N GLN A 259 -14.76 -9.70 10.66
CA GLN A 259 -14.97 -11.03 10.09
C GLN A 259 -14.78 -10.93 8.59
N PHE A 260 -13.84 -11.69 8.08
CA PHE A 260 -13.57 -11.77 6.66
C PHE A 260 -13.97 -13.14 6.13
N ARG A 261 -14.52 -13.14 4.93
CA ARG A 261 -14.62 -14.36 4.12
C ARG A 261 -13.29 -14.53 3.41
N ALA A 262 -12.71 -15.71 3.45
CA ALA A 262 -11.58 -16.03 2.58
C ALA A 262 -12.08 -16.09 1.13
N TYR A 263 -11.45 -15.35 0.23
CA TYR A 263 -11.71 -15.40 -1.19
C TYR A 263 -10.73 -16.38 -1.83
N ASN A 264 -11.24 -17.22 -2.74
CA ASN A 264 -10.38 -18.16 -3.46
C ASN A 264 -9.63 -17.39 -4.57
N MET A 265 -8.39 -17.02 -4.29
CA MET A 265 -7.55 -16.25 -5.21
C MET A 265 -6.90 -17.11 -6.30
N ASP A 266 -6.95 -18.45 -6.16
CA ASP A 266 -6.21 -19.40 -7.01
C ASP A 266 -7.05 -20.08 -8.13
N GLU A 267 -8.37 -19.89 -8.19
CA GLU A 267 -9.24 -20.69 -9.08
C GLU A 267 -9.19 -20.34 -10.58
N ASP A 268 -8.52 -19.27 -11.02
CA ASP A 268 -8.57 -18.80 -12.41
C ASP A 268 -7.41 -19.25 -13.31
N VAL A 269 -6.57 -20.21 -12.88
CA VAL A 269 -5.48 -20.73 -13.74
C VAL A 269 -5.94 -21.87 -14.67
N ALA A 270 -7.17 -22.36 -14.56
CA ALA A 270 -7.62 -23.62 -15.16
C ALA A 270 -8.57 -23.52 -16.40
N LEU A 271 -8.95 -22.35 -16.89
CA LEU A 271 -10.00 -22.23 -17.93
C LEU A 271 -9.55 -21.60 -19.26
N SER A 272 -8.30 -21.79 -19.68
CA SER A 272 -7.90 -21.45 -21.05
C SER A 272 -7.11 -22.55 -21.74
N ASN A 273 -7.60 -23.80 -21.70
CA ASN A 273 -7.19 -24.89 -22.59
C ASN A 273 -8.44 -25.71 -22.96
N ASP A 274 -9.20 -25.21 -23.93
CA ASP A 274 -9.99 -25.99 -24.88
C ASP A 274 -10.20 -25.16 -26.17
#